data_39eb8a8a35eb3470f73bb477f50f5d07
#
_entry.id   39eb8a8a35eb3470f73bb477f50f5d07
#
_cell.length_a   1.000
_cell.length_b   1.000
_cell.length_c   1.000
_cell.angle_alpha   90.00
_cell.angle_beta   90.00
_cell.angle_gamma   90.00
#
_symmetry.space_group_name_H-M   'P 1'
#
loop_
_entity.id
_entity.type
_entity.pdbx_description
1 polymer ?
#
loop_
_entity_poly.entity_id
_entity_poly.type
_entity_poly.pdbx_seq_one_letter_code
_entity_poly.pdbx_strand_id
1 'polypeptide(L)' 'MPRKIRQLIADLESAGFAQVPGGKGSHRKFRHPRRPGAVLLSGPAGDDAHHYQEKQVRHAVREVQP' A
#
# COMPACT_ATOMS: atom_id res chain seq x y z
N MET A 1 16.12 -9.33 2.20
CA MET A 1 15.12 -10.02 1.37
C MET A 1 13.99 -9.05 1.05
N PRO A 2 13.49 -9.07 -0.17
CA PRO A 2 12.37 -8.20 -0.51
C PRO A 2 11.11 -8.62 0.24
N ARG A 3 10.28 -7.65 0.56
CA ARG A 3 9.00 -7.92 1.18
C ARG A 3 7.99 -8.35 0.12
N LYS A 4 6.99 -9.11 0.54
CA LYS A 4 5.90 -9.49 -0.35
C LYS A 4 4.86 -8.39 -0.42
N ILE A 5 4.14 -8.32 -1.55
CA ILE A 5 3.06 -7.35 -1.70
C ILE A 5 2.05 -7.47 -0.56
N ARG A 6 1.71 -8.70 -0.14
CA ARG A 6 0.76 -8.91 0.97
C ARG A 6 1.24 -8.27 2.28
N GLN A 7 2.56 -8.19 2.48
CA GLN A 7 3.10 -7.57 3.68
C GLN A 7 2.94 -6.05 3.65
N LEU A 8 3.09 -5.45 2.47
CA LEU A 8 2.84 -4.02 2.29
C LEU A 8 1.37 -3.70 2.49
N ILE A 9 0.47 -4.57 2.01
CA ILE A 9 -0.96 -4.41 2.23
C ILE A 9 -1.27 -4.43 3.73
N ALA A 10 -0.68 -5.39 4.45
CA ALA A 10 -0.87 -5.48 5.89
C ALA A 10 -0.38 -4.23 6.62
N ASP A 11 0.75 -3.68 6.19
CA ASP A 11 1.28 -2.44 6.77
C ASP A 11 0.32 -1.27 6.57
N LEU A 12 -0.23 -1.14 5.36
CA LEU A 12 -1.19 -0.10 5.05
C LEU A 12 -2.45 -0.25 5.89
N GLU A 13 -2.99 -1.46 5.98
CA GLU A 13 -4.20 -1.71 6.75
C GLU A 13 -3.99 -1.45 8.23
N SER A 14 -2.83 -1.85 8.77
CA SER A 14 -2.49 -1.59 10.16
C SER A 14 -2.39 -0.10 10.47
N ALA A 15 -2.02 0.69 9.49
CA ALA A 15 -1.94 2.15 9.65
C ALA A 15 -3.28 2.85 9.45
N GLY A 16 -4.33 2.11 9.10
CA GLY A 16 -5.66 2.68 8.93
C GLY A 16 -6.06 2.96 7.49
N PHE A 17 -5.25 2.54 6.54
CA PHE A 17 -5.64 2.62 5.12
C PHE A 17 -6.69 1.56 4.80
N ALA A 18 -7.60 1.90 3.90
CA ALA A 18 -8.61 0.96 3.41
C ALA A 18 -8.54 0.87 1.90
N GLN A 19 -8.71 -0.33 1.39
CA GLN A 19 -8.75 -0.54 -0.05
C GLN A 19 -10.07 0.02 -0.58
N VAL A 20 -9.99 0.79 -1.68
CA VAL A 20 -11.15 1.41 -2.30
C VAL A 20 -11.29 0.90 -3.73
N PRO A 21 -12.50 0.97 -4.32
CA PRO A 21 -12.69 0.59 -5.71
C PRO A 21 -11.88 1.49 -6.64
N GLY A 22 -11.52 0.99 -7.82
CA GLY A 22 -10.88 1.78 -8.85
C GLY A 22 -9.63 1.21 -9.46
N GLY A 23 -9.15 0.07 -8.98
CA GLY A 23 -8.03 -0.62 -9.60
C GLY A 23 -8.51 -1.63 -10.64
N LYS A 24 -7.64 -1.98 -11.58
CA LYS A 24 -7.91 -3.02 -12.56
C LYS A 24 -6.93 -4.17 -12.37
N GLY A 25 -7.45 -5.41 -12.46
CA GLY A 25 -6.61 -6.60 -12.32
C GLY A 25 -5.94 -6.65 -10.96
N SER A 26 -4.60 -6.71 -10.95
CA SER A 26 -3.83 -6.78 -9.72
C SER A 26 -3.54 -5.42 -9.10
N HIS A 27 -4.04 -4.34 -9.70
CA HIS A 27 -3.84 -3.01 -9.14
C HIS A 27 -4.80 -2.77 -7.98
N ARG A 28 -4.26 -2.32 -6.84
CA ARG A 28 -5.04 -2.03 -5.64
C ARG A 28 -4.83 -0.58 -5.25
N LYS A 29 -5.91 0.07 -4.82
CA LYS A 29 -5.88 1.47 -4.41
C LYS A 29 -6.26 1.55 -2.94
N PHE A 30 -5.43 2.24 -2.14
CA PHE A 30 -5.65 2.39 -0.70
C PHE A 30 -5.74 3.86 -0.34
N ARG A 31 -6.66 4.21 0.56
CA ARG A 31 -6.84 5.59 1.01
C ARG A 31 -6.91 5.66 2.52
N HIS A 32 -6.57 6.84 3.04
CA HIS A 32 -6.62 7.12 4.47
C HIS A 32 -7.30 8.47 4.69
N PRO A 33 -8.18 8.59 5.73
CA PRO A 33 -8.92 9.85 5.95
C PRO A 33 -8.03 11.06 6.25
N ARG A 34 -6.82 10.84 6.76
CA ARG A 34 -5.90 11.93 7.09
C ARG A 34 -4.88 12.24 6.00
N ARG A 35 -4.98 11.57 4.86
CA ARG A 35 -4.00 11.74 3.80
C ARG A 35 -4.73 11.93 2.48
N PRO A 36 -4.48 13.04 1.76
CA PRO A 36 -5.02 13.18 0.42
C PRO A 36 -4.32 12.22 -0.55
N GLY A 37 -5.04 11.82 -1.59
CA GLY A 37 -4.49 10.92 -2.59
C GLY A 37 -4.54 9.47 -2.16
N ALA A 38 -4.13 8.60 -3.05
CA ALA A 38 -4.19 7.17 -2.85
C ALA A 38 -2.81 6.54 -3.00
N VAL A 39 -2.62 5.39 -2.34
CA VAL A 39 -1.44 4.54 -2.56
C VAL A 39 -1.86 3.43 -3.51
N LEU A 40 -1.12 3.29 -4.61
CA LEU A 40 -1.39 2.27 -5.61
C LEU A 40 -0.36 1.16 -5.48
N LEU A 41 -0.83 -0.07 -5.32
CA LEU A 41 0.02 -1.26 -5.32
C LEU A 41 -0.39 -2.15 -6.48
N SER A 42 0.58 -2.60 -7.25
CA SER A 42 0.36 -3.52 -8.35
C SER A 42 1.10 -4.82 -8.11
N GLY A 43 0.58 -5.89 -8.69
CA GLY A 43 1.16 -7.22 -8.59
C GLY A 43 0.37 -8.14 -7.68
N PRO A 44 0.50 -9.46 -7.90
CA PRO A 44 -0.15 -10.45 -7.03
C PRO A 44 0.37 -10.36 -5.60
N ALA A 45 -0.48 -10.69 -4.64
CA ALA A 45 -0.15 -10.57 -3.22
C ALA A 45 1.07 -11.41 -2.81
N GLY A 46 1.30 -12.53 -3.49
CA GLY A 46 2.42 -13.42 -3.19
C GLY A 46 3.74 -13.03 -3.84
N ASP A 47 3.73 -12.02 -4.72
CA ASP A 47 4.94 -11.58 -5.40
C ASP A 47 5.81 -10.71 -4.51
N ASP A 48 7.10 -10.67 -4.82
CA ASP A 48 8.02 -9.76 -4.16
C ASP A 48 7.70 -8.32 -4.56
N ALA A 49 7.71 -7.43 -3.59
CA ALA A 49 7.51 -6.01 -3.85
C ALA A 49 8.77 -5.41 -4.48
N HIS A 50 8.57 -4.45 -5.36
CA HIS A 50 9.68 -3.67 -5.88
C HIS A 50 10.14 -2.66 -4.81
N HIS A 51 11.41 -2.27 -4.89
CA HIS A 51 11.97 -1.36 -3.90
C HIS A 51 11.19 -0.05 -3.81
N TYR A 52 10.77 0.51 -4.95
CA TYR A 52 10.00 1.76 -4.94
C TYR A 52 8.66 1.59 -4.24
N GLN A 53 8.06 0.40 -4.31
CA GLN A 53 6.80 0.12 -3.63
C GLN A 53 6.99 0.11 -2.12
N GLU A 54 8.07 -0.50 -1.65
CA GLU A 54 8.40 -0.51 -0.23
C GLU A 54 8.58 0.91 0.31
N LYS A 55 9.31 1.75 -0.44
CA LYS A 55 9.53 3.14 -0.05
C LYS A 55 8.23 3.93 -0.05
N GLN A 56 7.39 3.72 -1.06
CA GLN A 56 6.11 4.41 -1.18
C GLN A 56 5.20 4.10 0.01
N VAL A 57 5.09 2.82 0.37
CA VAL A 57 4.26 2.40 1.49
C VAL A 57 4.80 2.95 2.81
N ARG A 58 6.11 2.85 3.02
CA ARG A 58 6.74 3.39 4.23
C ARG A 58 6.46 4.87 4.40
N HIS A 59 6.57 5.62 3.30
CA HIS A 59 6.31 7.05 3.29
C HIS A 59 4.86 7.35 3.66
N ALA A 60 3.92 6.62 3.03
CA ALA A 60 2.49 6.82 3.27
C ALA A 60 2.11 6.51 4.70
N VAL A 61 2.63 5.43 5.26
CA VAL A 61 2.37 5.04 6.65
C VAL A 61 2.89 6.12 7.60
N ARG A 62 4.09 6.63 7.33
CA ARG A 62 4.70 7.67 8.16
C ARG A 62 3.88 8.95 8.14
N GLU A 63 3.31 9.31 7.00
CA GLU A 63 2.51 10.53 6.86
C GLU A 63 1.26 10.53 7.73
N VAL A 64 0.71 9.36 8.05
CA VAL A 64 -0.52 9.26 8.83
C VAL A 64 -0.26 8.90 10.30
N GLN A 65 0.98 8.72 10.68
CA GLN A 65 1.32 8.46 12.09
C GLN A 65 1.11 9.74 12.91
N PRO A 66 0.60 9.59 14.14
CA PRO A 66 0.41 10.75 15.04
C PRO A 66 1.72 11.40 15.45
#